data_16cdee122f6f2e9a4cdddba5d9462d7f
#
_entry.id   16cdee122f6f2e9a4cdddba5d9462d7f
#
_cell.length_a   1.000
_cell.length_b   1.000
_cell.length_c   1.000
_cell.angle_alpha   90.00
_cell.angle_beta   90.00
_cell.angle_gamma   90.00
#
_symmetry.space_group_name_H-M   'P 1'
#
loop_
_entity.id
_entity.type
_entity.pdbx_description
1 polymer ?
#
loop_
_entity_poly.entity_id
_entity_poly.type
_entity_poly.pdbx_seq_one_letter_code
_entity_poly.pdbx_strand_id
1 'polypeptide(L)'
;MRLDFWSKIRDVPVEDLIFLDEAGVNLAKVRLYARALRGQRARGTRPQKRGKNVSMIGALALKGVVASINILGATDGLTFEAFVIQKLVPNLWKGATVVWDNSTIHKGQEIEQALREAGVQLIYLPPYSPDFNPIENFWSKVKNTLRSLGARTYQALDLAITKAFSQVSFKDIRNWFAHSCYCILPI
;
A
#
# COMPACT_ATOMS: atom_id res chain seq x y z
N MET A 1 2.86 -20.78 -11.89
CA MET A 1 3.05 -19.45 -11.23
C MET A 1 1.83 -19.01 -10.42
N ARG A 2 0.65 -18.67 -11.02
CA ARG A 2 -0.53 -18.25 -10.21
C ARG A 2 -1.06 -19.38 -9.31
N LEU A 3 -1.14 -20.62 -9.82
CA LEU A 3 -1.52 -21.79 -9.03
C LEU A 3 -0.53 -22.10 -7.91
N ASP A 4 0.78 -21.97 -8.15
CA ASP A 4 1.82 -22.19 -7.14
C ASP A 4 1.76 -21.15 -6.01
N PHE A 5 1.36 -19.92 -6.32
CA PHE A 5 1.12 -18.91 -5.32
C PHE A 5 -0.04 -19.31 -4.41
N TRP A 6 -1.17 -19.73 -5.02
CA TRP A 6 -2.33 -20.17 -4.26
C TRP A 6 -2.04 -21.42 -3.42
N SER A 7 -1.24 -22.37 -3.89
CA SER A 7 -0.85 -23.54 -3.10
C SER A 7 -0.02 -23.18 -1.85
N LYS A 8 0.70 -22.05 -1.88
CA LYS A 8 1.50 -21.56 -0.75
C LYS A 8 0.70 -20.75 0.27
N ILE A 9 -0.37 -20.06 -0.19
CA ILE A 9 -1.05 -19.07 0.64
C ILE A 9 -2.42 -19.54 1.15
N ARG A 10 -3.04 -20.54 0.51
CA ARG A 10 -4.41 -20.99 0.83
C ARG A 10 -4.58 -21.48 2.26
N ASP A 11 -3.52 -22.06 2.85
CA ASP A 11 -3.54 -22.62 4.20
C ASP A 11 -3.06 -21.61 5.27
N VAL A 12 -2.70 -20.38 4.86
CA VAL A 12 -2.34 -19.30 5.78
C VAL A 12 -3.60 -18.61 6.27
N PRO A 13 -3.80 -18.47 7.59
CA PRO A 13 -4.92 -17.69 8.12
C PRO A 13 -4.90 -16.26 7.59
N VAL A 14 -6.06 -15.73 7.19
CA VAL A 14 -6.14 -14.39 6.58
C VAL A 14 -5.67 -13.30 7.54
N GLU A 15 -5.81 -13.53 8.84
CA GLU A 15 -5.33 -12.64 9.91
C GLU A 15 -3.82 -12.52 9.96
N ASP A 16 -3.11 -13.52 9.44
CA ASP A 16 -1.64 -13.58 9.43
C ASP A 16 -1.05 -13.08 8.10
N LEU A 17 -1.90 -12.73 7.12
CA LEU A 17 -1.46 -12.17 5.84
C LEU A 17 -1.19 -10.67 5.94
N ILE A 18 -0.01 -10.26 5.49
CA ILE A 18 0.42 -8.85 5.44
C ILE A 18 0.91 -8.55 4.02
N PHE A 19 0.26 -7.61 3.36
CA PHE A 19 0.62 -7.18 2.01
C PHE A 19 1.42 -5.89 2.07
N LEU A 20 2.60 -5.89 1.46
CA LEU A 20 3.50 -4.75 1.40
C LEU A 20 3.65 -4.29 -0.04
N ASP A 21 3.62 -2.97 -0.24
CA ASP A 21 3.76 -2.36 -1.55
C ASP A 21 4.15 -0.88 -1.44
N GLU A 22 4.50 -0.27 -2.57
CA GLU A 22 4.90 1.12 -2.69
C GLU A 22 3.95 1.92 -3.57
N ALA A 23 3.75 3.17 -3.21
CA ALA A 23 2.96 4.09 -4.01
C ALA A 23 3.58 5.49 -4.07
N GLY A 24 3.59 6.08 -5.27
CA GLY A 24 4.09 7.44 -5.47
C GLY A 24 2.97 8.49 -5.56
N VAL A 25 3.20 9.65 -4.93
CA VAL A 25 2.34 10.83 -5.05
C VAL A 25 3.18 12.09 -5.24
N ASN A 26 2.56 13.18 -5.70
CA ASN A 26 3.22 14.49 -5.85
C ASN A 26 2.22 15.63 -5.64
N LEU A 27 2.72 16.87 -5.61
CA LEU A 27 1.92 18.06 -5.33
C LEU A 27 0.95 18.45 -6.45
N ALA A 28 1.03 17.84 -7.63
CA ALA A 28 0.14 18.13 -8.75
C ALA A 28 -1.12 17.23 -8.81
N LYS A 29 -1.36 16.43 -7.76
CA LYS A 29 -2.57 15.61 -7.69
C LYS A 29 -3.80 16.51 -7.53
N VAL A 30 -4.77 16.36 -8.45
CA VAL A 30 -6.06 17.05 -8.45
C VAL A 30 -7.16 16.08 -8.82
N ARG A 31 -8.39 16.39 -8.46
CA ARG A 31 -9.56 15.67 -8.97
C ARG A 31 -9.63 15.82 -10.49
N LEU A 32 -9.83 14.70 -11.20
CA LEU A 32 -9.94 14.68 -12.66
C LEU A 32 -11.37 14.90 -13.13
N TYR A 33 -12.34 14.69 -12.25
CA TYR A 33 -13.76 14.76 -12.55
C TYR A 33 -14.46 15.63 -11.50
N ALA A 34 -15.43 16.43 -11.96
CA ALA A 34 -16.32 17.22 -11.12
C ALA A 34 -17.72 17.23 -11.74
N ARG A 35 -18.73 17.50 -10.92
CA ARG A 35 -20.11 17.65 -11.37
C ARG A 35 -20.43 19.15 -11.50
N ALA A 36 -21.17 19.51 -12.53
CA ALA A 36 -21.73 20.85 -12.72
C ALA A 36 -23.22 20.74 -13.06
N LEU A 37 -23.96 21.84 -12.94
CA LEU A 37 -25.34 21.89 -13.38
C LEU A 37 -25.45 21.63 -14.89
N ARG A 38 -26.59 21.10 -15.33
CA ARG A 38 -26.82 20.84 -16.75
C ARG A 38 -26.58 22.13 -17.55
N GLY A 39 -25.82 22.02 -18.64
CA GLY A 39 -25.42 23.17 -19.47
C GLY A 39 -24.21 23.95 -18.95
N GLN A 40 -23.68 23.65 -17.77
CA GLN A 40 -22.48 24.29 -17.24
C GLN A 40 -21.26 23.35 -17.32
N ARG A 41 -20.07 23.95 -17.46
CA ARG A 41 -18.80 23.21 -17.48
C ARG A 41 -18.16 23.27 -16.08
N ALA A 42 -17.84 22.11 -15.51
CA ALA A 42 -17.00 22.07 -14.32
C ALA A 42 -15.58 22.57 -14.68
N ARG A 43 -15.07 23.53 -13.91
CA ARG A 43 -13.73 24.10 -14.10
C ARG A 43 -12.88 23.78 -12.86
N GLY A 44 -11.58 23.57 -13.06
CA GLY A 44 -10.62 23.36 -11.99
C GLY A 44 -9.23 23.83 -12.40
N THR A 45 -8.37 24.06 -11.43
CA THR A 45 -6.97 24.45 -11.64
C THR A 45 -6.05 23.30 -11.28
N ARG A 46 -4.97 23.15 -12.02
CA ARG A 46 -3.92 22.17 -11.76
C ARG A 46 -2.58 22.89 -11.63
N PRO A 47 -1.75 22.55 -10.62
CA PRO A 47 -0.40 23.05 -10.53
C PRO A 47 0.41 22.70 -11.78
N GLN A 48 1.14 23.67 -12.30
CA GLN A 48 2.00 23.48 -13.46
C GLN A 48 3.21 22.59 -13.09
N LYS A 49 3.79 22.81 -11.91
CA LYS A 49 4.94 22.03 -11.42
C LYS A 49 4.46 20.89 -10.52
N ARG A 50 4.99 19.68 -10.75
CA ARG A 50 4.65 18.49 -9.96
C ARG A 50 5.37 18.44 -8.61
N GLY A 51 6.50 19.16 -8.48
CA GLY A 51 7.44 18.96 -7.38
C GLY A 51 8.13 17.57 -7.46
N LYS A 52 8.90 17.25 -6.42
CA LYS A 52 9.47 15.91 -6.23
C LYS A 52 8.36 14.92 -5.88
N ASN A 53 8.51 13.67 -6.27
CA ASN A 53 7.62 12.61 -5.80
C ASN A 53 7.84 12.37 -4.29
N VAL A 54 6.78 11.98 -3.63
CA VAL A 54 6.82 11.36 -2.30
C VAL A 54 6.46 9.89 -2.50
N SER A 55 7.37 9.01 -2.15
CA SER A 55 7.13 7.56 -2.11
C SER A 55 6.54 7.20 -0.76
N MET A 56 5.48 6.44 -0.78
CA MET A 56 4.83 5.86 0.40
C MET A 56 5.10 4.36 0.36
N ILE A 57 5.69 3.80 1.40
CA ILE A 57 5.78 2.35 1.59
C ILE A 57 4.78 2.00 2.68
N GLY A 58 4.02 0.94 2.50
CA GLY A 58 3.02 0.52 3.48
C GLY A 58 2.86 -0.99 3.54
N ALA A 59 2.53 -1.48 4.72
CA ALA A 59 2.19 -2.86 4.99
C ALA A 59 0.76 -2.93 5.53
N LEU A 60 -0.11 -3.67 4.86
CA LEU A 60 -1.53 -3.80 5.15
C LEU A 60 -1.87 -5.22 5.58
N ALA A 61 -2.41 -5.38 6.78
CA ALA A 61 -3.04 -6.60 7.28
C ALA A 61 -4.56 -6.42 7.34
N LEU A 62 -5.29 -7.51 7.57
CA LEU A 62 -6.76 -7.46 7.73
C LEU A 62 -7.20 -6.51 8.86
N LYS A 63 -6.39 -6.37 9.90
CA LYS A 63 -6.64 -5.49 11.06
C LYS A 63 -6.31 -4.01 10.82
N GLY A 64 -5.60 -3.67 9.75
CA GLY A 64 -5.19 -2.30 9.46
C GLY A 64 -3.79 -2.19 8.87
N VAL A 65 -3.29 -0.95 8.84
CA VAL A 65 -1.90 -0.67 8.43
C VAL A 65 -0.96 -1.08 9.57
N VAL A 66 -0.05 -2.01 9.29
CA VAL A 66 0.94 -2.55 10.25
C VAL A 66 2.12 -1.59 10.39
N ALA A 67 2.63 -1.10 9.26
CA ALA A 67 3.72 -0.14 9.21
C ALA A 67 3.59 0.72 7.95
N SER A 68 4.07 1.96 8.01
CA SER A 68 4.18 2.83 6.85
C SER A 68 5.27 3.89 7.03
N ILE A 69 5.79 4.40 5.90
CA ILE A 69 6.72 5.53 5.85
C ILE A 69 6.48 6.36 4.60
N ASN A 70 6.72 7.66 4.70
CA ASN A 70 6.70 8.61 3.58
C ASN A 70 8.12 9.12 3.34
N ILE A 71 8.59 9.08 2.09
CA ILE A 71 9.95 9.44 1.71
C ILE A 71 9.89 10.47 0.59
N LEU A 72 10.59 11.57 0.74
CA LEU A 72 10.71 12.56 -0.33
C LEU A 72 11.72 12.07 -1.37
N GLY A 73 11.24 11.60 -2.51
CA GLY A 73 12.04 11.01 -3.58
C GLY A 73 11.53 9.64 -4.00
N ALA A 74 12.39 8.90 -4.71
CA ALA A 74 12.15 7.51 -5.06
C ALA A 74 12.65 6.60 -3.92
N THR A 75 12.05 5.44 -3.79
CA THR A 75 12.54 4.36 -2.94
C THR A 75 13.64 3.60 -3.69
N ASP A 76 14.73 3.32 -3.01
CA ASP A 76 15.79 2.40 -3.44
C ASP A 76 15.83 1.17 -2.53
N GLY A 77 16.68 0.20 -2.89
CA GLY A 77 16.81 -1.05 -2.12
C GLY A 77 17.20 -0.83 -0.66
N LEU A 78 18.13 0.10 -0.38
CA LEU A 78 18.56 0.40 1.00
C LEU A 78 17.43 1.02 1.83
N THR A 79 16.65 1.90 1.24
CA THR A 79 15.51 2.52 1.91
C THR A 79 14.41 1.50 2.19
N PHE A 80 14.16 0.59 1.25
CA PHE A 80 13.21 -0.50 1.42
C PHE A 80 13.67 -1.45 2.54
N GLU A 81 14.93 -1.86 2.53
CA GLU A 81 15.54 -2.71 3.56
C GLU A 81 15.44 -2.06 4.95
N ALA A 82 15.82 -0.78 5.07
CA ALA A 82 15.70 -0.04 6.31
C ALA A 82 14.24 0.03 6.82
N PHE A 83 13.27 0.23 5.91
CA PHE A 83 11.86 0.18 6.27
C PHE A 83 11.46 -1.20 6.80
N VAL A 84 11.83 -2.28 6.12
CA VAL A 84 11.48 -3.64 6.54
C VAL A 84 12.09 -3.94 7.90
N ILE A 85 13.40 -3.73 8.08
CA ILE A 85 14.11 -4.09 9.31
C ILE A 85 13.70 -3.21 10.49
N GLN A 86 13.61 -1.88 10.28
CA GLN A 86 13.44 -0.94 11.39
C GLN A 86 11.98 -0.58 11.70
N LYS A 87 11.07 -0.77 10.75
CA LYS A 87 9.67 -0.38 10.92
C LYS A 87 8.70 -1.54 10.79
N LEU A 88 8.90 -2.46 9.84
CA LEU A 88 7.97 -3.56 9.64
C LEU A 88 8.22 -4.68 10.65
N VAL A 89 9.42 -5.25 10.68
CA VAL A 89 9.77 -6.40 11.54
C VAL A 89 9.39 -6.20 13.00
N PRO A 90 9.64 -5.04 13.66
CA PRO A 90 9.24 -4.82 15.06
C PRO A 90 7.72 -4.86 15.31
N ASN A 91 6.91 -4.73 14.26
CA ASN A 91 5.45 -4.75 14.33
C ASN A 91 4.83 -6.07 13.82
N LEU A 92 5.68 -7.05 13.44
CA LEU A 92 5.22 -8.37 13.02
C LEU A 92 5.08 -9.30 14.24
N TRP A 93 4.31 -10.35 14.05
CA TRP A 93 4.14 -11.43 15.04
C TRP A 93 4.63 -12.76 14.46
N LYS A 94 5.03 -13.66 15.34
CA LYS A 94 5.47 -15.01 14.95
C LYS A 94 4.34 -15.75 14.22
N GLY A 95 4.65 -16.31 13.06
CA GLY A 95 3.69 -16.99 12.19
C GLY A 95 3.04 -16.09 11.13
N ALA A 96 3.29 -14.77 11.17
CA ALA A 96 2.85 -13.88 10.11
C ALA A 96 3.47 -14.24 8.77
N THR A 97 2.75 -13.95 7.69
CA THR A 97 3.21 -14.16 6.31
C THR A 97 3.16 -12.83 5.57
N VAL A 98 4.34 -12.33 5.21
CA VAL A 98 4.46 -11.10 4.43
C VAL A 98 4.46 -11.43 2.94
N VAL A 99 3.67 -10.67 2.18
CA VAL A 99 3.49 -10.84 0.74
C VAL A 99 3.84 -9.54 0.04
N TRP A 100 4.75 -9.58 -0.92
CA TRP A 100 5.07 -8.44 -1.78
C TRP A 100 5.45 -8.88 -3.20
N ASP A 101 5.64 -7.94 -4.10
CA ASP A 101 6.01 -8.25 -5.48
C ASP A 101 7.45 -8.78 -5.60
N ASN A 102 7.76 -9.35 -6.76
CA ASN A 102 9.08 -9.93 -7.03
C ASN A 102 10.07 -8.91 -7.64
N SER A 103 9.99 -7.64 -7.27
CA SER A 103 10.92 -6.60 -7.69
C SER A 103 12.34 -6.88 -7.19
N THR A 104 13.34 -6.45 -7.96
CA THR A 104 14.75 -6.62 -7.58
C THR A 104 15.15 -5.82 -6.34
N ILE A 105 14.51 -4.68 -6.10
CA ILE A 105 14.77 -3.83 -4.91
C ILE A 105 14.25 -4.46 -3.61
N HIS A 106 13.36 -5.47 -3.72
CA HIS A 106 12.76 -6.18 -2.59
C HIS A 106 13.55 -7.43 -2.19
N LYS A 107 14.69 -7.69 -2.84
CA LYS A 107 15.53 -8.86 -2.59
C LYS A 107 16.78 -8.44 -1.84
N GLY A 108 16.95 -8.96 -0.63
CA GLY A 108 18.12 -8.73 0.20
C GLY A 108 18.29 -9.86 1.19
N GLN A 109 19.52 -10.33 1.38
CA GLN A 109 19.83 -11.39 2.36
C GLN A 109 19.50 -10.93 3.78
N GLU A 110 19.76 -9.65 4.10
CA GLU A 110 19.47 -9.03 5.39
C GLU A 110 17.96 -9.02 5.68
N ILE A 111 17.14 -8.71 4.67
CA ILE A 111 15.68 -8.72 4.79
C ILE A 111 15.19 -10.14 5.09
N GLU A 112 15.65 -11.13 4.30
CA GLU A 112 15.23 -12.53 4.49
C GLU A 112 15.66 -13.08 5.84
N GLN A 113 16.85 -12.71 6.30
CA GLN A 113 17.36 -13.10 7.60
C GLN A 113 16.52 -12.50 8.72
N ALA A 114 16.25 -11.18 8.67
CA ALA A 114 15.45 -10.48 9.68
C ALA A 114 14.03 -11.06 9.80
N LEU A 115 13.38 -11.37 8.68
CA LEU A 115 12.06 -12.01 8.68
C LEU A 115 12.11 -13.42 9.25
N ARG A 116 13.11 -14.20 8.91
CA ARG A 116 13.32 -15.57 9.43
C ARG A 116 13.54 -15.56 10.94
N GLU A 117 14.38 -14.66 11.45
CA GLU A 117 14.65 -14.50 12.88
C GLU A 117 13.38 -14.08 13.66
N ALA A 118 12.51 -13.28 13.04
CA ALA A 118 11.21 -12.92 13.60
C ALA A 118 10.17 -14.06 13.50
N GLY A 119 10.49 -15.18 12.86
CA GLY A 119 9.56 -16.30 12.65
C GLY A 119 8.45 -15.97 11.65
N VAL A 120 8.74 -15.12 10.67
CA VAL A 120 7.82 -14.63 9.65
C VAL A 120 8.14 -15.29 8.31
N GLN A 121 7.10 -15.73 7.59
CA GLN A 121 7.23 -16.27 6.26
C GLN A 121 7.18 -15.16 5.21
N LEU A 122 7.97 -15.29 4.15
CA LEU A 122 7.92 -14.42 2.97
C LEU A 122 7.39 -15.19 1.76
N ILE A 123 6.41 -14.60 1.08
CA ILE A 123 5.85 -15.11 -0.18
C ILE A 123 5.88 -14.00 -1.23
N TYR A 124 6.41 -14.29 -2.41
CA TYR A 124 6.40 -13.35 -3.53
C TYR A 124 5.12 -13.50 -4.36
N LEU A 125 4.51 -12.36 -4.72
CA LEU A 125 3.40 -12.31 -5.67
C LEU A 125 3.85 -12.81 -7.05
N PRO A 126 2.96 -13.48 -7.78
CA PRO A 126 3.23 -13.81 -9.17
C PRO A 126 3.39 -12.52 -9.99
N PRO A 127 4.24 -12.53 -11.04
CA PRO A 127 4.37 -11.39 -11.94
C PRO A 127 3.02 -10.97 -12.52
N TYR A 128 2.81 -9.65 -12.67
CA TYR A 128 1.59 -9.08 -13.25
C TYR A 128 0.28 -9.53 -12.59
N SER A 129 0.25 -9.64 -11.26
CA SER A 129 -0.92 -10.11 -10.51
C SER A 129 -1.37 -9.07 -9.46
N PRO A 130 -1.70 -7.82 -9.85
CA PRO A 130 -2.18 -6.80 -8.91
C PRO A 130 -3.54 -7.16 -8.29
N ASP A 131 -4.32 -8.02 -8.96
CA ASP A 131 -5.58 -8.56 -8.47
C ASP A 131 -5.43 -9.42 -7.20
N PHE A 132 -4.23 -9.96 -6.95
CA PHE A 132 -3.89 -10.70 -5.73
C PHE A 132 -3.35 -9.80 -4.62
N ASN A 133 -3.25 -8.48 -4.85
CA ASN A 133 -2.67 -7.56 -3.92
C ASN A 133 -3.71 -6.58 -3.35
N PRO A 134 -4.33 -6.84 -2.20
CA PRO A 134 -5.37 -5.97 -1.63
C PRO A 134 -4.87 -4.55 -1.29
N ILE A 135 -3.55 -4.36 -1.10
CA ILE A 135 -2.97 -3.05 -0.82
C ILE A 135 -3.06 -2.09 -2.02
N GLU A 136 -3.23 -2.59 -3.25
CA GLU A 136 -3.47 -1.76 -4.43
C GLU A 136 -4.79 -0.97 -4.31
N ASN A 137 -5.83 -1.60 -3.77
CA ASN A 137 -7.09 -0.94 -3.47
C ASN A 137 -6.95 0.11 -2.35
N PHE A 138 -6.13 -0.19 -1.33
CA PHE A 138 -5.77 0.77 -0.29
C PHE A 138 -5.11 2.01 -0.90
N TRP A 139 -4.09 1.83 -1.77
CA TRP A 139 -3.45 2.94 -2.47
C TRP A 139 -4.41 3.71 -3.37
N SER A 140 -5.34 3.04 -4.02
CA SER A 140 -6.38 3.68 -4.83
C SER A 140 -7.23 4.64 -3.99
N LYS A 141 -7.72 4.20 -2.82
CA LYS A 141 -8.49 5.03 -1.88
C LYS A 141 -7.65 6.18 -1.35
N VAL A 142 -6.43 5.92 -0.89
CA VAL A 142 -5.49 6.96 -0.40
C VAL A 142 -5.25 8.01 -1.47
N LYS A 143 -4.88 7.60 -2.69
CA LYS A 143 -4.64 8.53 -3.82
C LYS A 143 -5.89 9.36 -4.16
N ASN A 144 -7.09 8.78 -4.07
CA ASN A 144 -8.34 9.52 -4.30
C ASN A 144 -8.59 10.56 -3.20
N THR A 145 -8.37 10.21 -1.95
CA THR A 145 -8.46 11.15 -0.82
C THR A 145 -7.46 12.31 -0.99
N LEU A 146 -6.20 12.00 -1.32
CA LEU A 146 -5.17 13.03 -1.56
C LEU A 146 -5.54 13.97 -2.71
N ARG A 147 -6.13 13.46 -3.80
CA ARG A 147 -6.66 14.30 -4.89
C ARG A 147 -7.74 15.26 -4.40
N SER A 148 -8.59 14.83 -3.46
CA SER A 148 -9.65 15.67 -2.91
C SER A 148 -9.15 16.72 -1.92
N LEU A 149 -8.11 16.40 -1.14
CA LEU A 149 -7.48 17.33 -0.19
C LEU A 149 -6.62 18.38 -0.90
N GLY A 150 -6.02 18.03 -2.03
CA GLY A 150 -5.34 19.00 -2.89
C GLY A 150 -4.14 19.68 -2.24
N ALA A 151 -3.33 18.98 -1.45
CA ALA A 151 -2.13 19.50 -0.80
C ALA A 151 -1.15 20.13 -1.81
N ARG A 152 -0.56 21.28 -1.48
CA ARG A 152 0.33 22.05 -2.34
C ARG A 152 1.72 22.28 -1.76
N THR A 153 1.97 21.82 -0.55
CA THR A 153 3.28 21.80 0.11
C THR A 153 3.57 20.39 0.62
N TYR A 154 4.82 20.05 0.85
CA TYR A 154 5.19 18.72 1.35
C TYR A 154 4.67 18.49 2.77
N GLN A 155 4.67 19.51 3.63
CA GLN A 155 4.09 19.44 4.97
C GLN A 155 2.57 19.17 4.91
N ALA A 156 1.85 19.89 4.04
CA ALA A 156 0.42 19.65 3.83
C ALA A 156 0.15 18.26 3.23
N LEU A 157 1.05 17.76 2.35
CA LEU A 157 0.93 16.42 1.78
C LEU A 157 1.13 15.32 2.83
N ASP A 158 2.07 15.46 3.72
CA ASP A 158 2.32 14.51 4.82
C ASP A 158 1.11 14.42 5.76
N LEU A 159 0.58 15.58 6.18
CA LEU A 159 -0.66 15.64 6.96
C LEU A 159 -1.86 15.03 6.20
N ALA A 160 -1.93 15.27 4.89
CA ALA A 160 -2.98 14.71 4.04
C ALA A 160 -2.86 13.18 3.91
N ILE A 161 -1.65 12.63 3.86
CA ILE A 161 -1.40 11.18 3.83
C ILE A 161 -1.88 10.56 5.15
N THR A 162 -1.48 11.13 6.29
CA THR A 162 -1.94 10.68 7.62
C THR A 162 -3.48 10.69 7.71
N LYS A 163 -4.11 11.78 7.24
CA LYS A 163 -5.56 11.88 7.18
C LYS A 163 -6.19 10.87 6.23
N ALA A 164 -5.57 10.60 5.08
CA ALA A 164 -6.06 9.61 4.13
C ALA A 164 -6.03 8.20 4.71
N PHE A 165 -4.98 7.85 5.46
CA PHE A 165 -4.87 6.57 6.15
C PHE A 165 -5.95 6.42 7.23
N SER A 166 -6.20 7.45 8.04
CA SER A 166 -7.24 7.42 9.08
C SER A 166 -8.67 7.29 8.53
N GLN A 167 -8.90 7.58 7.24
CA GLN A 167 -10.19 7.41 6.57
C GLN A 167 -10.41 6.00 6.00
N VAL A 168 -9.42 5.12 6.11
CA VAL A 168 -9.57 3.72 5.71
C VAL A 168 -10.25 2.96 6.86
N SER A 169 -11.43 2.43 6.60
CA SER A 169 -12.19 1.67 7.58
C SER A 169 -11.83 0.18 7.52
N PHE A 170 -12.10 -0.52 8.61
CA PHE A 170 -12.01 -1.99 8.65
C PHE A 170 -12.87 -2.65 7.55
N LYS A 171 -14.05 -2.09 7.26
CA LYS A 171 -14.94 -2.56 6.20
C LYS A 171 -14.27 -2.45 4.82
N ASP A 172 -13.54 -1.37 4.56
CA ASP A 172 -12.80 -1.22 3.30
C ASP A 172 -11.76 -2.34 3.15
N ILE A 173 -10.93 -2.53 4.18
CA ILE A 173 -9.85 -3.53 4.16
C ILE A 173 -10.42 -4.93 3.95
N ARG A 174 -11.45 -5.29 4.70
CA ARG A 174 -12.12 -6.57 4.56
C ARG A 174 -12.68 -6.80 3.15
N ASN A 175 -13.29 -5.77 2.56
CA ASN A 175 -13.78 -5.84 1.18
C ASN A 175 -12.64 -6.04 0.18
N TRP A 176 -11.47 -5.41 0.38
CA TRP A 176 -10.30 -5.58 -0.49
C TRP A 176 -9.70 -6.98 -0.38
N PHE A 177 -9.59 -7.51 0.84
CA PHE A 177 -9.15 -8.90 1.05
C PHE A 177 -10.12 -9.89 0.41
N ALA A 178 -11.44 -9.67 0.52
CA ALA A 178 -12.43 -10.49 -0.16
C ALA A 178 -12.36 -10.36 -1.69
N HIS A 179 -12.17 -9.15 -2.21
CA HIS A 179 -11.99 -8.90 -3.64
C HIS A 179 -10.79 -9.67 -4.22
N SER A 180 -9.71 -9.75 -3.44
CA SER A 180 -8.51 -10.52 -3.79
C SER A 180 -8.60 -12.01 -3.40
N CYS A 181 -9.79 -12.51 -3.03
CA CYS A 181 -10.10 -13.90 -2.71
C CYS A 181 -9.45 -14.47 -1.43
N TYR A 182 -9.01 -13.62 -0.49
CA TYR A 182 -8.40 -14.08 0.77
C TYR A 182 -9.42 -14.33 1.89
N CYS A 183 -10.60 -13.77 1.83
CA CYS A 183 -11.68 -14.04 2.77
C CYS A 183 -13.05 -13.99 2.09
N ILE A 184 -14.05 -14.60 2.74
CA ILE A 184 -15.44 -14.55 2.31
C ILE A 184 -16.14 -13.44 3.08
N LEU A 185 -16.90 -12.57 2.40
CA LEU A 185 -17.76 -11.61 3.07
C LEU A 185 -18.94 -12.37 3.71
N PRO A 186 -19.35 -12.04 4.95
CA PRO A 186 -20.61 -12.54 5.46
C PRO A 186 -21.74 -12.01 4.56
N ILE A 187 -22.62 -12.89 4.20
CA ILE A 187 -23.87 -12.61 3.47
C ILE A 187 -24.75 -11.72 4.32
#